data_621c750c211a8109c063ca8dbdb58696
#
_entry.id   621c750c211a8109c063ca8dbdb58696
#
_cell.length_a   1.000
_cell.length_b   1.000
_cell.length_c   1.000
_cell.angle_alpha   90.00
_cell.angle_beta   90.00
_cell.angle_gamma   90.00
#
_symmetry.space_group_name_H-M   'P 1'
#
loop_
_entity.id
_entity.type
_entity.pdbx_description
1 polymer ?
#
loop_
_entity_poly.entity_id
_entity_poly.type
_entity_poly.pdbx_seq_one_letter_code
_entity_poly.pdbx_strand_id
1 'polypeptide(L)'
;MSGRSAVKHVPKPWGHETIWAHTDQYVGKILHIRAGEALSVQYHNVKDETVYLLSGELIYRVWENDVPTDVELKIGEAFRITPHTIHQMEAVTDCDILEVSTPHLEDVVRLTDRYGREGTSAP
;
A
#
# COMPACT_ATOMS: atom_id res chain seq x y z
N MET A 1 26.46 -10.42 -1.83
CA MET A 1 27.45 -9.34 -2.00
C MET A 1 26.76 -8.00 -1.86
N SER A 2 27.37 -7.08 -1.15
CA SER A 2 26.80 -5.75 -0.91
C SER A 2 27.05 -4.82 -2.09
N GLY A 3 26.11 -3.93 -2.36
CA GLY A 3 26.26 -2.96 -3.44
C GLY A 3 25.00 -2.11 -3.62
N ARG A 4 24.99 -1.37 -4.73
CA ARG A 4 23.81 -0.59 -5.09
C ARG A 4 22.64 -1.50 -5.43
N SER A 5 21.46 -1.12 -4.96
CA SER A 5 20.21 -1.81 -5.28
C SER A 5 19.53 -1.15 -6.48
N ALA A 6 18.91 -1.96 -7.31
CA ALA A 6 18.09 -1.45 -8.40
C ALA A 6 16.85 -0.73 -7.87
N VAL A 7 16.45 0.34 -8.55
CA VAL A 7 15.23 1.09 -8.24
C VAL A 7 14.28 0.98 -9.42
N LYS A 8 13.03 0.60 -9.15
CA LYS A 8 11.99 0.45 -10.16
C LYS A 8 10.83 1.38 -9.87
N HIS A 9 10.45 2.19 -10.87
CA HIS A 9 9.28 3.06 -10.78
C HIS A 9 8.11 2.41 -11.50
N VAL A 10 6.98 2.29 -10.82
CA VAL A 10 5.76 1.66 -11.36
C VAL A 10 4.63 2.68 -11.32
N PRO A 11 4.12 3.12 -12.50
CA PRO A 11 2.94 3.99 -12.53
C PRO A 11 1.71 3.24 -12.04
N LYS A 12 0.87 3.94 -11.29
CA LYS A 12 -0.40 3.45 -10.76
C LYS A 12 -1.51 4.44 -11.12
N PRO A 13 -2.78 3.99 -11.21
CA PRO A 13 -3.90 4.90 -11.48
C PRO A 13 -4.02 6.02 -10.44
N TRP A 14 -3.62 5.76 -9.20
CA TRP A 14 -3.71 6.70 -8.08
C TRP A 14 -2.42 7.51 -7.84
N GLY A 15 -1.34 7.21 -8.56
CA GLY A 15 -0.04 7.84 -8.36
C GLY A 15 1.08 6.97 -8.89
N HIS A 16 2.02 6.62 -8.05
CA HIS A 16 3.11 5.71 -8.44
C HIS A 16 3.74 5.03 -7.22
N GLU A 17 4.47 3.95 -7.50
CA GLU A 17 5.32 3.27 -6.52
C GLU A 17 6.78 3.38 -6.95
N THR A 18 7.66 3.60 -5.98
CA THR A 18 9.11 3.49 -6.15
C THR A 18 9.59 2.31 -5.32
N ILE A 19 9.93 1.21 -5.98
CA ILE A 19 10.44 0.01 -5.33
C ILE A 19 11.95 0.16 -5.25
N TRP A 20 12.47 0.43 -4.05
CA TRP A 20 13.89 0.70 -3.83
C TRP A 20 14.63 -0.47 -3.18
N ALA A 21 13.92 -1.48 -2.70
CA ALA A 21 14.49 -2.70 -2.14
C ALA A 21 13.60 -3.90 -2.52
N HIS A 22 14.21 -4.94 -3.07
CA HIS A 22 13.50 -6.16 -3.42
C HIS A 22 14.47 -7.33 -3.38
N THR A 23 14.29 -8.19 -2.38
CA THR A 23 15.05 -9.43 -2.21
C THR A 23 14.09 -10.60 -2.07
N ASP A 24 14.61 -11.79 -1.91
CA ASP A 24 13.81 -12.98 -1.63
C ASP A 24 13.20 -12.99 -0.21
N GLN A 25 13.51 -12.00 0.63
CA GLN A 25 13.03 -11.93 2.01
C GLN A 25 12.20 -10.68 2.31
N TYR A 26 12.39 -9.59 1.58
CA TYR A 26 11.67 -8.34 1.87
C TYR A 26 11.52 -7.45 0.63
N VAL A 27 10.57 -6.51 0.73
CA VAL A 27 10.38 -5.43 -0.23
C VAL A 27 10.29 -4.11 0.54
N GLY A 28 10.95 -3.08 0.01
CA GLY A 28 10.80 -1.70 0.48
C GLY A 28 10.36 -0.82 -0.68
N LYS A 29 9.33 0.00 -0.47
CA LYS A 29 8.85 0.91 -1.49
C LYS A 29 8.29 2.20 -0.91
N ILE A 30 8.21 3.21 -1.76
CA ILE A 30 7.53 4.47 -1.46
C ILE A 30 6.30 4.54 -2.36
N LEU A 31 5.14 4.78 -1.75
CA LEU A 31 3.90 5.02 -2.46
C LEU A 31 3.66 6.52 -2.50
N HIS A 32 3.45 7.07 -3.68
CA HIS A 32 2.95 8.43 -3.84
C HIS A 32 1.50 8.36 -4.29
N ILE A 33 0.58 8.83 -3.44
CA ILE A 33 -0.86 8.83 -3.73
C ILE A 33 -1.29 10.28 -3.91
N ARG A 34 -1.87 10.59 -5.08
CA ARG A 34 -2.37 11.95 -5.35
C ARG A 34 -3.60 12.24 -4.50
N ALA A 35 -3.75 13.52 -4.13
CA ALA A 35 -4.90 14.02 -3.38
C ALA A 35 -6.23 13.56 -3.99
N GLY A 36 -7.13 13.04 -3.17
CA GLY A 36 -8.44 12.55 -3.57
C GLY A 36 -8.46 11.15 -4.16
N GLU A 37 -7.29 10.54 -4.38
CA GLU A 37 -7.20 9.18 -4.93
C GLU A 37 -7.12 8.14 -3.81
N ALA A 38 -7.46 6.90 -4.14
CA ALA A 38 -7.43 5.80 -3.19
C ALA A 38 -6.93 4.53 -3.86
N LEU A 39 -6.27 3.68 -3.10
CA LEU A 39 -5.99 2.31 -3.50
C LEU A 39 -7.29 1.51 -3.48
N SER A 40 -7.25 0.28 -4.00
CA SER A 40 -8.41 -0.61 -3.93
C SER A 40 -8.73 -1.00 -2.48
N VAL A 41 -9.96 -1.40 -2.24
CA VAL A 41 -10.33 -2.19 -1.06
C VAL A 41 -9.81 -3.59 -1.32
N GLN A 42 -8.87 -4.06 -0.53
CA GLN A 42 -8.09 -5.25 -0.83
C GLN A 42 -7.67 -6.01 0.42
N TYR A 43 -7.23 -7.25 0.22
CA TYR A 43 -6.50 -8.02 1.22
C TYR A 43 -5.40 -8.83 0.56
N HIS A 44 -4.51 -9.37 1.38
CA HIS A 44 -3.41 -10.24 0.95
C HIS A 44 -3.55 -11.60 1.62
N ASN A 45 -3.17 -12.68 0.91
CA ASN A 45 -3.25 -14.03 1.47
C ASN A 45 -2.03 -14.37 2.34
N VAL A 46 -0.85 -13.89 1.96
CA VAL A 46 0.42 -14.21 2.61
C VAL A 46 1.19 -12.95 3.00
N LYS A 47 1.09 -11.90 2.17
CA LYS A 47 1.85 -10.66 2.35
C LYS A 47 1.55 -10.01 3.69
N ASP A 48 2.61 -9.73 4.44
CA ASP A 48 2.59 -8.94 5.68
C ASP A 48 3.30 -7.63 5.39
N GLU A 49 2.67 -6.51 5.71
CA GLU A 49 3.21 -5.19 5.39
C GLU A 49 3.05 -4.21 6.55
N THR A 50 3.96 -3.24 6.61
CA THR A 50 3.86 -2.10 7.52
C THR A 50 4.12 -0.85 6.72
N VAL A 51 3.26 0.15 6.90
CA VAL A 51 3.39 1.45 6.26
C VAL A 51 3.72 2.52 7.29
N TYR A 52 4.43 3.56 6.83
CA TYR A 52 4.83 4.72 7.62
C TYR A 52 4.52 5.97 6.82
N LEU A 53 3.76 6.90 7.39
CA LEU A 53 3.39 8.12 6.69
C LEU A 53 4.53 9.16 6.77
N LEU A 54 5.10 9.48 5.60
CA LEU A 54 6.16 10.48 5.48
C LEU A 54 5.59 11.90 5.36
N SER A 55 4.52 12.07 4.58
CA SER A 55 3.91 13.39 4.33
C SER A 55 2.47 13.24 3.88
N GLY A 56 1.68 14.31 4.10
CA GLY A 56 0.28 14.38 3.67
C GLY A 56 -0.71 13.96 4.75
N GLU A 57 -1.99 13.89 4.34
CA GLU A 57 -3.10 13.44 5.18
C GLU A 57 -3.67 12.17 4.58
N LEU A 58 -3.63 11.08 5.34
CA LEU A 58 -4.01 9.74 4.91
C LEU A 58 -5.10 9.17 5.81
N ILE A 59 -6.14 8.62 5.19
CA ILE A 59 -7.13 7.79 5.86
C ILE A 59 -6.75 6.34 5.59
N TYR A 60 -6.53 5.56 6.65
CA TYR A 60 -6.32 4.13 6.57
C TYR A 60 -7.60 3.44 7.01
N ARG A 61 -8.29 2.80 6.06
CA ARG A 61 -9.58 2.15 6.32
C ARG A 61 -9.36 0.66 6.49
N VAL A 62 -9.85 0.12 7.61
CA VAL A 62 -9.67 -1.29 7.97
C VAL A 62 -11.03 -1.89 8.30
N TRP A 63 -11.31 -3.08 7.76
CA TRP A 63 -12.56 -3.81 8.02
C TRP A 63 -12.35 -4.83 9.13
N GLU A 64 -13.14 -4.71 10.18
CA GLU A 64 -13.23 -5.69 11.26
C GLU A 64 -14.68 -6.18 11.33
N ASN A 65 -14.90 -7.51 11.22
CA ASN A 65 -16.24 -8.11 11.21
C ASN A 65 -17.17 -7.43 10.18
N ASP A 66 -16.66 -7.23 8.96
CA ASP A 66 -17.35 -6.58 7.84
C ASP A 66 -17.75 -5.10 8.08
N VAL A 67 -17.23 -4.48 9.11
CA VAL A 67 -17.47 -3.06 9.43
C VAL A 67 -16.18 -2.26 9.19
N PRO A 68 -16.21 -1.25 8.29
CA PRO A 68 -15.05 -0.40 8.07
C PRO A 68 -14.85 0.59 9.22
N THR A 69 -13.60 0.75 9.64
CA THR A 69 -13.17 1.77 10.58
C THR A 69 -12.12 2.64 9.91
N ASP A 70 -12.34 3.95 9.93
CA ASP A 70 -11.39 4.91 9.39
C ASP A 70 -10.40 5.31 10.47
N VAL A 71 -9.12 5.12 10.18
CA VAL A 71 -8.02 5.59 11.03
C VAL A 71 -7.31 6.73 10.31
N GLU A 72 -7.31 7.92 10.93
CA GLU A 72 -6.49 9.01 10.44
C GLU A 72 -5.04 8.73 10.85
N LEU A 73 -4.24 8.24 9.90
CA LEU A 73 -2.83 8.01 10.13
C LEU A 73 -2.08 9.33 10.01
N LYS A 74 -1.35 9.70 11.06
CA LYS A 74 -0.62 10.96 11.11
C LYS A 74 0.82 10.77 10.66
N ILE A 75 1.43 11.88 10.21
CA ILE A 75 2.86 11.89 9.84
C ILE A 75 3.69 11.34 11.00
N GLY A 76 4.56 10.37 10.70
CA GLY A 76 5.40 9.71 11.69
C GLY A 76 4.75 8.52 12.37
N GLU A 77 3.50 8.20 12.05
CA GLU A 77 2.84 7.00 12.55
C GLU A 77 2.99 5.85 11.57
N ALA A 78 2.97 4.63 12.10
CA ALA A 78 3.04 3.40 11.32
C ALA A 78 1.81 2.53 11.57
N PHE A 79 1.44 1.74 10.54
CA PHE A 79 0.31 0.82 10.61
C PHE A 79 0.69 -0.51 9.96
N ARG A 80 0.52 -1.61 10.70
CA ARG A 80 0.78 -2.95 10.17
C ARG A 80 -0.52 -3.61 9.70
N ILE A 81 -0.46 -4.22 8.52
CA ILE A 81 -1.52 -5.04 7.96
C ILE A 81 -1.02 -6.48 7.85
N THR A 82 -1.68 -7.36 8.58
CA THR A 82 -1.42 -8.80 8.54
C THR A 82 -2.24 -9.45 7.41
N PRO A 83 -1.88 -10.68 6.96
CA PRO A 83 -2.66 -11.40 5.96
C PRO A 83 -4.16 -11.48 6.31
N HIS A 84 -4.99 -11.48 5.27
CA HIS A 84 -6.47 -11.54 5.33
C HIS A 84 -7.16 -10.32 5.93
N THR A 85 -6.45 -9.25 6.25
CA THR A 85 -7.05 -8.01 6.72
C THR A 85 -7.50 -7.17 5.53
N ILE A 86 -8.79 -6.92 5.41
CA ILE A 86 -9.34 -6.05 4.36
C ILE A 86 -9.04 -4.60 4.71
N HIS A 87 -8.48 -3.86 3.77
CA HIS A 87 -8.02 -2.49 4.02
C HIS A 87 -8.03 -1.65 2.75
N GLN A 88 -7.97 -0.33 2.95
CA GLN A 88 -7.86 0.66 1.86
C GLN A 88 -7.13 1.89 2.37
N MET A 89 -6.22 2.44 1.56
CA MET A 89 -5.62 3.75 1.79
C MET A 89 -6.27 4.79 0.90
N GLU A 90 -6.62 5.93 1.47
CA GLU A 90 -7.19 7.07 0.74
C GLU A 90 -6.45 8.34 1.11
N ALA A 91 -5.96 9.08 0.11
CA ALA A 91 -5.24 10.32 0.32
C ALA A 91 -6.21 11.52 0.34
N VAL A 92 -6.21 12.26 1.43
CA VAL A 92 -6.94 13.53 1.51
C VAL A 92 -6.14 14.62 0.79
N THR A 93 -4.85 14.68 1.04
CA THR A 93 -3.88 15.49 0.28
C THR A 93 -2.87 14.54 -0.36
N ASP A 94 -1.97 15.05 -1.21
CA ASP A 94 -0.88 14.23 -1.73
C ASP A 94 -0.12 13.60 -0.57
N CYS A 95 0.09 12.28 -0.64
CA CYS A 95 0.75 11.51 0.41
C CYS A 95 1.97 10.79 -0.13
N ASP A 96 3.03 10.77 0.67
CA ASP A 96 4.17 9.87 0.48
C ASP A 96 4.22 8.89 1.66
N ILE A 97 4.23 7.62 1.35
CA ILE A 97 4.12 6.53 2.32
C ILE A 97 5.27 5.56 2.08
N LEU A 98 6.01 5.26 3.14
CA LEU A 98 7.03 4.23 3.11
C LEU A 98 6.38 2.89 3.46
N GLU A 99 6.62 1.86 2.65
CA GLU A 99 6.12 0.52 2.92
C GLU A 99 7.28 -0.47 2.96
N VAL A 100 7.28 -1.34 3.98
CA VAL A 100 8.09 -2.54 4.03
C VAL A 100 7.17 -3.75 4.07
N SER A 101 7.53 -4.81 3.35
CA SER A 101 6.70 -6.01 3.30
C SER A 101 7.51 -7.26 3.04
N THR A 102 6.86 -8.41 3.22
CA THR A 102 7.33 -9.67 2.68
C THR A 102 7.33 -9.62 1.14
N PRO A 103 8.10 -10.47 0.43
CA PRO A 103 8.35 -10.30 -1.02
C PRO A 103 7.23 -10.82 -1.92
N HIS A 104 5.97 -10.63 -1.52
CA HIS A 104 4.79 -11.14 -2.23
C HIS A 104 4.11 -9.98 -2.99
N LEU A 105 4.82 -9.39 -3.97
CA LEU A 105 4.37 -8.19 -4.69
C LEU A 105 3.05 -8.38 -5.46
N GLU A 106 2.77 -9.58 -5.95
CA GLU A 106 1.57 -9.89 -6.73
C GLU A 106 0.42 -10.44 -5.87
N ASP A 107 0.64 -10.63 -4.58
CA ASP A 107 -0.36 -11.16 -3.65
C ASP A 107 -1.33 -10.05 -3.23
N VAL A 108 -2.27 -9.75 -4.10
CA VAL A 108 -3.33 -8.78 -3.82
C VAL A 108 -4.65 -9.30 -4.40
N VAL A 109 -5.70 -9.28 -3.56
CA VAL A 109 -7.08 -9.54 -3.99
C VAL A 109 -7.85 -8.24 -3.84
N ARG A 110 -8.25 -7.66 -4.96
CA ARG A 110 -9.01 -6.42 -5.00
C ARG A 110 -10.49 -6.71 -4.99
N LEU A 111 -11.18 -6.24 -3.95
CA LEU A 111 -12.63 -6.43 -3.79
C LEU A 111 -13.40 -5.33 -4.52
N THR A 112 -13.00 -4.08 -4.34
CA THR A 112 -13.51 -2.93 -5.10
C THR A 112 -12.35 -2.02 -5.48
N ASP A 113 -12.47 -1.37 -6.63
CA ASP A 113 -11.42 -0.51 -7.15
C ASP A 113 -12.02 0.59 -8.02
N ARG A 114 -11.66 1.84 -7.76
CA ARG A 114 -12.12 3.00 -8.53
C ARG A 114 -11.69 2.96 -10.00
N TYR A 115 -10.69 2.14 -10.32
CA TYR A 115 -10.03 2.10 -11.64
C TYR A 115 -10.29 0.81 -12.41
N GLY A 116 -11.26 -0.01 -11.96
CA GLY A 116 -11.71 -1.20 -12.68
C GLY A 116 -10.77 -2.41 -12.62
N ARG A 117 -9.91 -2.50 -11.59
CA ARG A 117 -8.95 -3.61 -11.46
C ARG A 117 -9.43 -4.73 -10.52
N GLU A 118 -10.73 -4.75 -10.15
CA GLU A 118 -11.28 -5.77 -9.25
C GLU A 118 -10.93 -7.18 -9.73
N GLY A 119 -10.53 -8.02 -8.81
CA GLY A 119 -10.18 -9.41 -9.08
C GLY A 119 -8.86 -9.61 -9.83
N THR A 120 -8.06 -8.56 -10.02
CA THR A 120 -6.77 -8.65 -10.73
C THR A 120 -5.61 -8.24 -9.84
N SER A 121 -4.38 -8.61 -10.23
CA SER A 121 -3.14 -8.08 -9.66
C SER A 121 -2.44 -7.08 -10.60
N ALA A 122 -3.14 -6.54 -11.59
CA ALA A 122 -2.61 -5.56 -12.53
C ALA A 122 -2.09 -4.32 -11.80
N PRO A 123 -1.06 -3.66 -12.33
CA PRO A 123 -0.51 -2.44 -11.77
C PRO A 123 -1.50 -1.30 -11.66
#